data_e2acdacc66486834b2f5839f3cc7cbe0
#
_entry.id   e2acdacc66486834b2f5839f3cc7cbe0
#
_cell.length_a   1.000
_cell.length_b   1.000
_cell.length_c   1.000
_cell.angle_alpha   90.00
_cell.angle_beta   90.00
_cell.angle_gamma   90.00
#
_symmetry.space_group_name_H-M   'P 1'
#
loop_
_entity.id
_entity.type
_entity.pdbx_description
1 polymer ?
#
loop_
_entity_poly.entity_id
_entity_poly.type
_entity_poly.pdbx_seq_one_letter_code
_entity_poly.pdbx_strand_id
1 'polypeptide(L)'
;MEIEKKIKDARVKAGLTQEQVAEKIMVSRQTISNWENGKSLPDIVSIMNLSDLYQISLDELLKGDQKMKEKMEKDVKVAKGNTRLILTTAMIFLVVGIVYLVSIFVGGAFYEFCASAIQWVILGIGVAFVMTYINQKD
;
A
#
# COMPACT_ATOMS: atom_id res chain seq x y z
N MET A 1 2.53 23.03 -15.14
CA MET A 1 1.08 23.14 -14.86
C MET A 1 0.78 22.09 -13.83
N GLU A 2 0.26 22.48 -12.70
CA GLU A 2 0.08 21.60 -11.54
C GLU A 2 -1.12 20.65 -11.76
N ILE A 3 -1.09 19.48 -11.15
CA ILE A 3 -2.08 18.41 -11.39
C ILE A 3 -3.52 18.82 -11.12
N GLU A 4 -3.75 19.70 -10.12
CA GLU A 4 -5.08 20.20 -9.78
C GLU A 4 -5.77 20.88 -10.97
N LYS A 5 -5.03 21.71 -11.72
CA LYS A 5 -5.56 22.35 -12.92
C LYS A 5 -5.88 21.36 -14.02
N LYS A 6 -4.99 20.37 -14.21
CA LYS A 6 -5.19 19.33 -15.23
C LYS A 6 -6.42 18.46 -14.97
N ILE A 7 -6.62 18.03 -13.70
CA ILE A 7 -7.81 17.29 -13.30
C ILE A 7 -9.08 18.09 -13.59
N LYS A 8 -9.08 19.36 -13.19
CA LYS A 8 -10.22 20.25 -13.41
C LYS A 8 -10.49 20.49 -14.89
N ASP A 9 -9.46 20.80 -15.67
CA ASP A 9 -9.58 21.05 -17.10
C ASP A 9 -10.07 19.81 -17.86
N ALA A 10 -9.55 18.63 -17.49
CA ALA A 10 -9.97 17.35 -18.07
C ALA A 10 -11.44 17.05 -17.75
N ARG A 11 -11.89 17.28 -16.51
CA ARG A 11 -13.29 17.14 -16.13
C ARG A 11 -14.20 18.06 -16.95
N VAL A 12 -13.81 19.35 -17.06
CA VAL A 12 -14.61 20.33 -17.82
C VAL A 12 -14.68 19.95 -19.30
N LYS A 13 -13.55 19.51 -19.89
CA LYS A 13 -13.52 19.02 -21.29
C LYS A 13 -14.41 17.80 -21.49
N ALA A 14 -14.48 16.90 -20.49
CA ALA A 14 -15.36 15.75 -20.51
C ALA A 14 -16.84 16.08 -20.27
N GLY A 15 -17.19 17.35 -19.98
CA GLY A 15 -18.56 17.81 -19.72
C GLY A 15 -19.15 17.26 -18.40
N LEU A 16 -18.30 16.84 -17.46
CA LEU A 16 -18.72 16.21 -16.21
C LEU A 16 -18.75 17.22 -15.04
N THR A 17 -19.71 17.03 -14.14
CA THR A 17 -19.72 17.71 -12.84
C THR A 17 -18.80 17.02 -11.85
N GLN A 18 -18.39 17.71 -10.77
CA GLN A 18 -17.61 17.09 -9.68
C GLN A 18 -18.37 15.90 -9.03
N GLU A 19 -19.70 15.99 -8.93
CA GLU A 19 -20.55 14.94 -8.41
C GLU A 19 -20.50 13.68 -9.29
N GLN A 20 -20.67 13.85 -10.60
CA GLN A 20 -20.61 12.74 -11.56
C GLN A 20 -19.25 12.06 -11.59
N VAL A 21 -18.16 12.80 -11.46
CA VAL A 21 -16.81 12.21 -11.36
C VAL A 21 -16.66 11.43 -10.06
N ALA A 22 -17.09 12.02 -8.94
CA ALA A 22 -17.03 11.39 -7.63
C ALA A 22 -17.77 10.05 -7.61
N GLU A 23 -18.96 9.99 -8.18
CA GLU A 23 -19.76 8.78 -8.31
C GLU A 23 -19.05 7.71 -9.16
N LYS A 24 -18.49 8.10 -10.32
CA LYS A 24 -17.83 7.18 -11.25
C LYS A 24 -16.56 6.53 -10.69
N ILE A 25 -15.78 7.26 -9.88
CA ILE A 25 -14.54 6.74 -9.29
C ILE A 25 -14.70 6.39 -7.80
N MET A 26 -15.94 6.36 -7.29
CA MET A 26 -16.31 5.95 -5.93
C MET A 26 -15.60 6.73 -4.81
N VAL A 27 -15.56 8.04 -4.93
CA VAL A 27 -15.07 8.96 -3.89
C VAL A 27 -16.12 10.01 -3.53
N SER A 28 -15.89 10.81 -2.49
CA SER A 28 -16.81 11.91 -2.17
C SER A 28 -16.62 13.10 -3.14
N ARG A 29 -17.69 13.87 -3.40
CA ARG A 29 -17.59 15.13 -4.13
C ARG A 29 -16.58 16.09 -3.50
N GLN A 30 -16.51 16.10 -2.16
CA GLN A 30 -15.54 16.90 -1.41
C GLN A 30 -14.09 16.51 -1.73
N THR A 31 -13.82 15.22 -1.94
CA THR A 31 -12.49 14.71 -2.35
C THR A 31 -12.10 15.28 -3.72
N ILE A 32 -12.99 15.24 -4.70
CA ILE A 32 -12.75 15.84 -6.03
C ILE A 32 -12.48 17.34 -5.90
N SER A 33 -13.28 18.05 -5.12
CA SER A 33 -13.08 19.48 -4.88
C SER A 33 -11.72 19.78 -4.23
N ASN A 34 -11.28 18.95 -3.28
CA ASN A 34 -9.98 19.13 -2.64
C ASN A 34 -8.81 18.93 -3.63
N TRP A 35 -8.91 17.93 -4.52
CA TRP A 35 -7.90 17.69 -5.55
C TRP A 35 -7.83 18.84 -6.56
N GLU A 36 -8.97 19.33 -7.06
CA GLU A 36 -9.04 20.43 -8.01
C GLU A 36 -8.61 21.79 -7.44
N ASN A 37 -8.64 21.95 -6.12
CA ASN A 37 -8.20 23.15 -5.41
C ASN A 37 -6.81 23.01 -4.76
N GLY A 38 -6.09 21.89 -5.02
CA GLY A 38 -4.75 21.66 -4.49
C GLY A 38 -4.67 21.46 -2.97
N LYS A 39 -5.82 21.23 -2.28
CA LYS A 39 -5.87 20.98 -0.83
C LYS A 39 -5.34 19.59 -0.45
N SER A 40 -5.45 18.64 -1.36
CA SER A 40 -4.89 17.29 -1.23
C SER A 40 -4.53 16.76 -2.60
N LEU A 41 -3.65 15.75 -2.63
CA LEU A 41 -3.28 15.04 -3.85
C LEU A 41 -4.05 13.71 -3.91
N PRO A 42 -4.53 13.30 -5.10
CA PRO A 42 -5.09 11.97 -5.29
C PRO A 42 -4.02 10.90 -5.05
N ASP A 43 -4.46 9.68 -4.73
CA ASP A 43 -3.60 8.50 -4.69
C ASP A 43 -3.40 7.90 -6.09
N ILE A 44 -2.54 6.89 -6.19
CA ILE A 44 -2.19 6.26 -7.48
C ILE A 44 -3.41 5.62 -8.15
N VAL A 45 -4.29 4.99 -7.38
CA VAL A 45 -5.50 4.32 -7.91
C VAL A 45 -6.48 5.36 -8.43
N SER A 46 -6.69 6.43 -7.67
CA SER A 46 -7.56 7.55 -8.09
C SER A 46 -7.05 8.23 -9.36
N ILE A 47 -5.74 8.42 -9.51
CA ILE A 47 -5.14 8.98 -10.73
C ILE A 47 -5.35 8.07 -11.94
N MET A 48 -5.20 6.75 -11.76
CA MET A 48 -5.47 5.78 -12.83
C MET A 48 -6.94 5.84 -13.26
N ASN A 49 -7.86 5.82 -12.30
CA ASN A 49 -9.30 5.92 -12.57
C ASN A 49 -9.67 7.24 -13.28
N LEU A 50 -9.05 8.37 -12.89
CA LEU A 50 -9.24 9.64 -13.56
C LEU A 50 -8.67 9.65 -14.98
N SER A 51 -7.50 9.03 -15.20
CA SER A 51 -6.88 8.86 -16.51
C SER A 51 -7.82 8.10 -17.46
N ASP A 52 -8.37 6.97 -16.99
CA ASP A 52 -9.30 6.15 -17.74
C ASP A 52 -10.63 6.90 -18.01
N LEU A 53 -11.17 7.55 -16.98
CA LEU A 53 -12.43 8.30 -17.09
C LEU A 53 -12.37 9.43 -18.10
N TYR A 54 -11.24 10.17 -18.12
CA TYR A 54 -11.04 11.31 -19.01
C TYR A 54 -10.41 10.94 -20.35
N GLN A 55 -10.01 9.67 -20.53
CA GLN A 55 -9.31 9.16 -21.72
C GLN A 55 -8.04 9.96 -22.05
N ILE A 56 -7.31 10.34 -21.03
CA ILE A 56 -6.00 11.00 -21.14
C ILE A 56 -4.93 10.11 -20.53
N SER A 57 -3.73 10.14 -21.09
CA SER A 57 -2.65 9.29 -20.57
C SER A 57 -2.23 9.72 -19.15
N LEU A 58 -1.81 8.73 -18.36
CA LEU A 58 -1.26 8.98 -17.02
C LEU A 58 -0.06 9.93 -17.08
N ASP A 59 0.80 9.77 -18.11
CA ASP A 59 1.95 10.64 -18.32
C ASP A 59 1.53 12.10 -18.60
N GLU A 60 0.46 12.32 -19.33
CA GLU A 60 -0.08 13.64 -19.60
C GLU A 60 -0.62 14.31 -18.32
N LEU A 61 -1.32 13.56 -17.47
CA LEU A 61 -1.75 14.03 -16.15
C LEU A 61 -0.57 14.42 -15.26
N LEU A 62 0.48 13.59 -15.23
CA LEU A 62 1.61 13.73 -14.32
C LEU A 62 2.74 14.61 -14.84
N LYS A 63 2.74 14.94 -16.13
CA LYS A 63 3.82 15.71 -16.76
C LYS A 63 4.00 17.08 -16.12
N GLY A 64 5.18 17.31 -15.54
CA GLY A 64 5.55 18.57 -14.90
C GLY A 64 5.11 18.73 -13.45
N ASP A 65 4.49 17.71 -12.84
CA ASP A 65 4.15 17.73 -11.42
C ASP A 65 5.11 16.85 -10.61
N GLN A 66 6.12 17.48 -10.03
CA GLN A 66 7.15 16.81 -9.24
C GLN A 66 6.58 16.23 -7.92
N LYS A 67 5.67 16.96 -7.27
CA LYS A 67 5.07 16.54 -5.99
C LYS A 67 4.26 15.25 -6.15
N MET A 68 3.52 15.15 -7.26
CA MET A 68 2.73 13.96 -7.55
C MET A 68 3.62 12.76 -7.86
N LYS A 69 4.71 12.95 -8.62
CA LYS A 69 5.69 11.89 -8.91
C LYS A 69 6.33 11.35 -7.63
N GLU A 70 6.78 12.23 -6.73
CA GLU A 70 7.36 11.83 -5.44
C GLU A 70 6.37 11.07 -4.57
N LYS A 71 5.10 11.50 -4.54
CA LYS A 71 4.05 10.77 -3.81
C LYS A 71 3.85 9.37 -4.36
N MET A 72 3.69 9.24 -5.68
CA MET A 72 3.51 7.94 -6.33
C MET A 72 4.70 6.99 -6.08
N GLU A 73 5.93 7.49 -6.13
CA GLU A 73 7.11 6.69 -5.80
C GLU A 73 7.10 6.20 -4.34
N LYS A 74 6.66 7.03 -3.41
CA LYS A 74 6.51 6.64 -2.00
C LYS A 74 5.44 5.56 -1.83
N ASP A 75 4.28 5.73 -2.44
CA ASP A 75 3.18 4.76 -2.36
C ASP A 75 3.60 3.39 -2.92
N VAL A 76 4.32 3.37 -4.05
CA VAL A 76 4.87 2.13 -4.63
C VAL A 76 5.93 1.49 -3.74
N LYS A 77 6.82 2.28 -3.11
CA LYS A 77 7.84 1.76 -2.19
C LYS A 77 7.22 1.13 -0.94
N VAL A 78 6.19 1.76 -0.36
CA VAL A 78 5.46 1.21 0.79
C VAL A 78 4.77 -0.11 0.42
N ALA A 79 4.10 -0.18 -0.72
CA ALA A 79 3.45 -1.41 -1.20
C ALA A 79 4.47 -2.56 -1.37
N LYS A 80 5.64 -2.31 -1.99
CA LYS A 80 6.71 -3.30 -2.14
C LYS A 80 7.33 -3.73 -0.81
N GLY A 81 7.50 -2.80 0.13
CA GLY A 81 8.02 -3.08 1.47
C GLY A 81 7.13 -4.07 2.23
N ASN A 82 5.82 -3.85 2.20
CA ASN A 82 4.85 -4.71 2.87
C ASN A 82 4.82 -6.12 2.28
N THR A 83 4.88 -6.26 0.95
CA THR A 83 4.91 -7.57 0.29
C THR A 83 6.18 -8.36 0.67
N ARG A 84 7.33 -7.71 0.73
CA ARG A 84 8.59 -8.34 1.14
C ARG A 84 8.54 -8.82 2.59
N LEU A 85 7.98 -8.03 3.49
CA LEU A 85 7.81 -8.38 4.89
C LEU A 85 6.90 -9.62 5.04
N ILE A 86 5.77 -9.65 4.33
CA ILE A 86 4.83 -10.78 4.35
C ILE A 86 5.51 -12.05 3.85
N LEU A 87 6.27 -11.99 2.77
CA LEU A 87 6.98 -13.15 2.22
C LEU A 87 8.06 -13.66 3.17
N THR A 88 8.83 -12.78 3.82
CA THR A 88 9.86 -13.19 4.78
C THR A 88 9.26 -13.83 6.03
N THR A 89 8.17 -13.29 6.56
CA THR A 89 7.48 -13.89 7.71
C THR A 89 6.86 -15.25 7.36
N ALA A 90 6.24 -15.38 6.18
CA ALA A 90 5.70 -16.66 5.70
C ALA A 90 6.79 -17.74 5.57
N MET A 91 7.97 -17.39 5.03
CA MET A 91 9.13 -18.30 4.93
C MET A 91 9.62 -18.74 6.31
N ILE A 92 9.69 -17.84 7.28
CA ILE A 92 10.10 -18.18 8.66
C ILE A 92 9.11 -19.17 9.28
N PHE A 93 7.80 -18.91 9.15
CA PHE A 93 6.78 -19.84 9.67
C PHE A 93 6.85 -21.22 9.01
N LEU A 94 7.13 -21.29 7.72
CA LEU A 94 7.29 -22.55 7.00
C LEU A 94 8.49 -23.35 7.53
N VAL A 95 9.64 -22.70 7.72
CA VAL A 95 10.85 -23.34 8.26
C VAL A 95 10.62 -23.83 9.70
N VAL A 96 10.01 -23.01 10.56
CA VAL A 96 9.66 -23.39 11.93
C VAL A 96 8.69 -24.58 11.95
N GLY A 97 7.70 -24.58 11.06
CA GLY A 97 6.75 -25.70 10.92
C GLY A 97 7.44 -27.00 10.51
N ILE A 98 8.39 -26.97 9.56
CA ILE A 98 9.16 -28.14 9.15
C ILE A 98 10.01 -28.67 10.31
N VAL A 99 10.72 -27.79 11.02
CA VAL A 99 11.54 -28.19 12.18
C VAL A 99 10.68 -28.83 13.27
N TYR A 100 9.48 -28.30 13.51
CA TYR A 100 8.54 -28.87 14.47
C TYR A 100 8.06 -30.27 14.06
N LEU A 101 7.72 -30.49 12.79
CA LEU A 101 7.31 -31.78 12.26
C LEU A 101 8.46 -32.82 12.36
N VAL A 102 9.68 -32.43 12.01
CA VAL A 102 10.87 -33.30 12.15
C VAL A 102 11.11 -33.64 13.62
N SER A 103 10.93 -32.69 14.54
CA SER A 103 11.07 -32.89 15.97
C SER A 103 10.07 -33.93 16.52
N ILE A 104 8.83 -33.93 16.05
CA ILE A 104 7.83 -34.94 16.42
C ILE A 104 8.27 -36.35 15.94
N PHE A 105 8.85 -36.43 14.74
CA PHE A 105 9.28 -37.68 14.15
C PHE A 105 10.53 -38.29 14.84
N VAL A 106 11.47 -37.42 15.25
CA VAL A 106 12.72 -37.86 15.93
C VAL A 106 12.49 -38.24 17.40
N GLY A 107 11.46 -37.71 18.07
CA GLY A 107 11.00 -38.07 19.42
C GLY A 107 11.97 -37.70 20.56
N GLY A 108 11.48 -37.70 21.81
CA GLY A 108 12.31 -37.62 23.01
C GLY A 108 12.76 -36.22 23.42
N ALA A 109 13.94 -36.07 24.01
CA ALA A 109 14.49 -34.84 24.57
C ALA A 109 14.62 -33.69 23.53
N PHE A 110 14.73 -34.00 22.26
CA PHE A 110 14.80 -33.03 21.18
C PHE A 110 13.46 -32.29 20.95
N TYR A 111 12.35 -33.02 21.16
CA TYR A 111 11.01 -32.41 21.10
C TYR A 111 10.81 -31.36 22.18
N GLU A 112 11.18 -31.66 23.44
CA GLU A 112 11.06 -30.71 24.56
C GLU A 112 11.90 -29.44 24.33
N PHE A 113 13.12 -29.60 23.82
CA PHE A 113 14.01 -28.48 23.46
C PHE A 113 13.38 -27.59 22.35
N CYS A 114 12.90 -28.21 21.27
CA CYS A 114 12.26 -27.47 20.17
C CYS A 114 10.96 -26.79 20.62
N ALA A 115 10.14 -27.43 21.45
CA ALA A 115 8.91 -26.88 21.96
C ALA A 115 9.16 -25.62 22.81
N SER A 116 10.19 -25.61 23.66
CA SER A 116 10.58 -24.43 24.44
C SER A 116 11.16 -23.31 23.58
N ALA A 117 11.97 -23.66 22.56
CA ALA A 117 12.53 -22.66 21.64
C ALA A 117 11.47 -21.96 20.78
N ILE A 118 10.41 -22.65 20.35
CA ILE A 118 9.31 -22.08 19.56
C ILE A 118 8.61 -20.94 20.29
N GLN A 119 8.42 -21.04 21.61
CA GLN A 119 7.80 -19.96 22.40
C GLN A 119 8.60 -18.66 22.29
N TRP A 120 9.93 -18.73 22.34
CA TRP A 120 10.82 -17.55 22.21
C TRP A 120 10.81 -16.96 20.80
N VAL A 121 10.72 -17.81 19.78
CA VAL A 121 10.63 -17.35 18.37
C VAL A 121 9.31 -16.61 18.14
N ILE A 122 8.18 -17.14 18.62
CA ILE A 122 6.87 -16.49 18.51
C ILE A 122 6.87 -15.14 19.21
N LEU A 123 7.45 -15.06 20.40
CA LEU A 123 7.54 -13.83 21.18
C LEU A 123 8.42 -12.79 20.47
N GLY A 124 9.57 -13.21 19.92
CA GLY A 124 10.47 -12.36 19.15
C GLY A 124 9.81 -11.80 17.87
N ILE A 125 9.07 -12.62 17.14
CA ILE A 125 8.32 -12.19 15.95
C ILE A 125 7.22 -11.19 16.35
N GLY A 126 6.50 -11.44 17.45
CA GLY A 126 5.49 -10.53 17.97
C GLY A 126 6.05 -9.15 18.31
N VAL A 127 7.19 -9.11 18.99
CA VAL A 127 7.88 -7.86 19.33
C VAL A 127 8.37 -7.14 18.08
N ALA A 128 8.97 -7.84 17.11
CA ALA A 128 9.41 -7.26 15.85
C ALA A 128 8.23 -6.68 15.04
N PHE A 129 7.10 -7.36 15.02
CA PHE A 129 5.88 -6.89 14.35
C PHE A 129 5.35 -5.60 15.00
N VAL A 130 5.27 -5.56 16.33
CA VAL A 130 4.83 -4.38 17.08
C VAL A 130 5.80 -3.20 16.85
N MET A 131 7.11 -3.43 16.89
CA MET A 131 8.10 -2.39 16.61
C MET A 131 7.98 -1.84 15.20
N THR A 132 7.79 -2.72 14.20
CA THR A 132 7.58 -2.29 12.81
C THR A 132 6.30 -1.49 12.65
N TYR A 133 5.22 -1.90 13.33
CA TYR A 133 3.95 -1.19 13.32
C TYR A 133 4.04 0.21 13.95
N ILE A 134 4.77 0.35 15.06
CA ILE A 134 4.98 1.64 15.73
C ILE A 134 5.81 2.56 14.83
N ASN A 135 6.88 2.05 14.22
CA ASN A 135 7.78 2.85 13.36
C ASN A 135 7.15 3.27 12.02
N GLN A 136 6.01 2.70 11.63
CA GLN A 136 5.23 3.15 10.45
C GLN A 136 4.22 4.27 10.77
N LYS A 137 4.01 4.55 12.06
CA LYS A 137 3.01 5.52 12.51
C LYS A 137 3.59 6.91 12.79
N ASP A 138 4.93 7.02 12.87
CA ASP A 138 5.70 8.26 12.92
C ASP A 138 6.17 8.65 11.49
#